data_ffb3edd0356a867371e1001eb95a0748
#
_entry.id   ffb3edd0356a867371e1001eb95a0748
#
_cell.length_a   1.000
_cell.length_b   1.000
_cell.length_c   1.000
_cell.angle_alpha   90.00
_cell.angle_beta   90.00
_cell.angle_gamma   90.00
#
_symmetry.space_group_name_H-M   'P 1'
#
loop_
_entity.id
_entity.type
_entity.pdbx_description
1 polymer ?
#
loop_
_entity_poly.entity_id
_entity_poly.type
_entity_poly.pdbx_seq_one_letter_code
_entity_poly.pdbx_strand_id
1 'polypeptide(L)'
;MTGVQTCALPISTMSKENYNDILFKLEGLAKPIPETNKNLIVFKNGVLDRKQRKIIDTDEIADLGFKEFNYLKATESNKPKKFIEIMFSNVRLEEHPRIKAGLKAIFNNRLDSRISVIYGISGVGKSTPLSILVKILGQYALSVELDQFLKDRFIKAKIIGKRLVVLEDLPKDWKDFAQIKTVTGEAIKTERGFLQDSVQFENKIKIWASGNYLTKIPEHEKNAMYSRRLSLIHNDKTAQYVENPGLIDEVVRDEGEKIISWIVNLPEEECQYEDSFTVRTEWEAIASPEMEYLEENYEITEEIDKKIPVYSLVKNFRDAKKLPMDLKTMGNALESVGYIVHYNIIKNIQIKEKFLNKLA
;
A
#
# COMPACT_ATOMS: atom_id res chain seq x y z
N MET A 1 5.10 36.60 35.19
CA MET A 1 3.94 35.70 35.03
C MET A 1 2.79 36.52 34.47
N THR A 2 2.63 36.51 33.17
CA THR A 2 1.50 37.15 32.48
C THR A 2 0.68 36.02 31.85
N GLY A 3 -0.42 35.70 32.52
CA GLY A 3 -1.38 34.70 32.04
C GLY A 3 -2.10 35.21 30.79
N VAL A 4 -1.92 34.54 29.67
CA VAL A 4 -2.79 34.68 28.51
C VAL A 4 -4.07 33.95 28.83
N GLN A 5 -5.13 34.72 29.19
CA GLN A 5 -6.48 34.19 29.24
C GLN A 5 -6.96 33.94 27.80
N THR A 6 -7.00 32.69 27.38
CA THR A 6 -7.72 32.25 26.18
C THR A 6 -9.21 32.33 26.48
N CYS A 7 -9.88 33.43 26.08
CA CYS A 7 -11.33 33.48 26.02
C CYS A 7 -11.80 32.55 24.89
N ALA A 8 -12.12 31.32 25.21
CA ALA A 8 -12.88 30.45 24.33
C ALA A 8 -14.34 30.87 24.37
N LEU A 9 -14.73 31.72 23.46
CA LEU A 9 -16.15 31.96 23.18
C LEU A 9 -16.73 30.69 22.55
N PRO A 10 -17.89 30.20 23.03
CA PRO A 10 -18.49 29.01 22.43
C PRO A 10 -18.93 29.36 20.99
N ILE A 11 -18.33 28.68 20.02
CA ILE A 11 -18.59 28.84 18.56
C ILE A 11 -20.06 28.60 18.22
N SER A 12 -20.82 27.95 19.08
CA SER A 12 -22.26 27.66 18.94
C SER A 12 -23.19 28.90 18.98
N THR A 13 -22.70 30.07 19.37
CA THR A 13 -23.49 31.30 19.48
C THR A 13 -23.14 32.37 18.45
N MET A 14 -22.19 32.13 17.56
CA MET A 14 -21.84 33.12 16.53
C MET A 14 -22.78 33.05 15.33
N SER A 15 -23.28 34.22 14.89
CA SER A 15 -23.99 34.30 13.63
C SER A 15 -23.02 34.01 12.45
N LYS A 16 -23.54 33.52 11.34
CA LYS A 16 -22.75 33.27 10.12
C LYS A 16 -22.02 34.52 9.61
N GLU A 17 -22.60 35.69 9.78
CA GLU A 17 -22.01 36.98 9.42
C GLU A 17 -20.78 37.27 10.30
N ASN A 18 -20.92 37.16 11.62
CA ASN A 18 -19.81 37.40 12.54
C ASN A 18 -18.66 36.43 12.33
N TYR A 19 -18.97 35.18 11.97
CA TYR A 19 -17.95 34.17 11.65
C TYR A 19 -17.20 34.57 10.36
N ASN A 20 -17.90 34.95 9.31
CA ASN A 20 -17.29 35.38 8.05
C ASN A 20 -16.46 36.66 8.21
N ASP A 21 -16.93 37.63 9.02
CA ASP A 21 -16.18 38.86 9.33
C ASP A 21 -14.86 38.55 10.08
N ILE A 22 -14.91 37.62 11.01
CA ILE A 22 -13.69 37.21 11.73
C ILE A 22 -12.75 36.46 10.78
N LEU A 23 -13.25 35.55 9.95
CA LEU A 23 -12.44 34.88 8.93
C LEU A 23 -11.78 35.86 7.98
N PHE A 24 -12.55 36.82 7.45
CA PHE A 24 -12.04 37.86 6.55
C PHE A 24 -10.94 38.71 7.21
N LYS A 25 -11.11 39.06 8.48
CA LYS A 25 -10.10 39.79 9.25
C LYS A 25 -8.88 38.95 9.52
N LEU A 26 -9.04 37.65 9.84
CA LEU A 26 -7.94 36.70 10.04
C LEU A 26 -7.19 36.44 8.74
N GLU A 27 -7.87 36.28 7.61
CA GLU A 27 -7.26 36.16 6.29
C GLU A 27 -6.46 37.41 5.90
N GLY A 28 -6.95 38.59 6.20
CA GLY A 28 -6.21 39.84 6.01
C GLY A 28 -5.00 40.06 6.91
N LEU A 29 -4.95 39.35 8.05
CA LEU A 29 -3.83 39.34 8.99
C LEU A 29 -2.89 38.15 8.79
N ALA A 30 -3.37 37.10 8.10
CA ALA A 30 -2.58 35.90 7.83
C ALA A 30 -1.42 36.23 6.89
N LYS A 31 -0.20 36.06 7.37
CA LYS A 31 0.95 36.06 6.46
C LYS A 31 0.81 34.91 5.48
N PRO A 32 1.19 35.09 4.20
CA PRO A 32 1.22 33.99 3.25
C PRO A 32 2.03 32.84 3.86
N ILE A 33 1.48 31.61 3.76
CA ILE A 33 2.22 30.42 4.19
C ILE A 33 3.48 30.38 3.33
N PRO A 34 4.68 30.39 3.93
CA PRO A 34 5.90 30.39 3.16
C PRO A 34 5.99 29.08 2.33
N GLU A 35 6.49 29.21 1.11
CA GLU A 35 6.70 28.06 0.25
C GLU A 35 7.69 27.07 0.90
N THR A 36 7.31 25.81 0.91
CA THR A 36 8.19 24.74 1.40
C THR A 36 9.12 24.25 0.30
N ASN A 37 10.40 24.08 0.61
CA ASN A 37 11.31 23.45 -0.32
C ASN A 37 11.09 21.91 -0.31
N LYS A 38 10.54 21.42 -1.42
CA LYS A 38 10.20 20.00 -1.61
C LYS A 38 11.40 19.05 -1.60
N ASN A 39 12.63 19.58 -1.68
CA ASN A 39 13.85 18.77 -1.63
C ASN A 39 14.42 18.64 -0.23
N LEU A 40 13.87 19.36 0.73
CA LEU A 40 14.36 19.37 2.10
C LEU A 40 13.53 18.46 3.01
N ILE A 41 14.21 17.75 3.90
CA ILE A 41 13.61 16.95 4.96
C ILE A 41 14.31 17.29 6.27
N VAL A 42 13.57 17.68 7.29
CA VAL A 42 14.12 17.93 8.63
C VAL A 42 14.29 16.61 9.37
N PHE A 43 15.48 16.38 9.88
CA PHE A 43 15.80 15.31 10.82
C PHE A 43 16.27 15.90 12.17
N LYS A 44 16.40 15.05 13.18
CA LYS A 44 16.90 15.46 14.50
C LYS A 44 18.32 16.07 14.42
N ASN A 45 19.15 15.56 13.51
CA ASN A 45 20.55 15.98 13.33
C ASN A 45 20.74 17.00 12.19
N GLY A 46 19.68 17.63 11.69
CA GLY A 46 19.75 18.71 10.70
C GLY A 46 18.80 18.58 9.53
N VAL A 47 18.96 19.41 8.53
CA VAL A 47 18.13 19.44 7.32
C VAL A 47 18.84 18.70 6.19
N LEU A 48 18.22 17.65 5.68
CA LEU A 48 18.72 16.89 4.54
C LEU A 48 18.31 17.58 3.23
N ASP A 49 19.29 17.94 2.40
CA ASP A 49 19.07 18.19 0.98
C ASP A 49 19.12 16.85 0.22
N ARG A 50 17.97 16.45 -0.30
CA ARG A 50 17.80 15.16 -1.01
C ARG A 50 18.56 15.09 -2.34
N LYS A 51 18.76 16.24 -3.02
CA LYS A 51 19.52 16.30 -4.26
C LYS A 51 20.99 16.09 -4.02
N GLN A 52 21.51 16.75 -2.96
CA GLN A 52 22.92 16.65 -2.58
C GLN A 52 23.21 15.43 -1.70
N ARG A 53 22.17 14.81 -1.12
CA ARG A 53 22.27 13.72 -0.12
C ARG A 53 23.16 14.08 1.06
N LYS A 54 23.03 15.33 1.53
CA LYS A 54 23.83 15.89 2.61
C LYS A 54 22.97 16.68 3.59
N ILE A 55 23.36 16.66 4.85
CA ILE A 55 22.84 17.60 5.84
C ILE A 55 23.43 18.98 5.53
N ILE A 56 22.56 19.97 5.46
CA ILE A 56 22.89 21.37 5.20
C ILE A 56 22.35 22.26 6.32
N ASP A 57 22.90 23.43 6.44
CA ASP A 57 22.36 24.53 7.24
C ASP A 57 21.58 25.47 6.30
N THR A 58 20.32 25.74 6.62
CA THR A 58 19.43 26.55 5.78
C THR A 58 18.25 27.09 6.57
N ASP A 59 17.81 28.30 6.21
CA ASP A 59 16.60 28.93 6.75
C ASP A 59 15.35 28.55 5.94
N GLU A 60 15.50 27.77 4.86
CA GLU A 60 14.38 27.34 4.04
C GLU A 60 13.49 26.34 4.80
N ILE A 61 12.17 26.45 4.58
CA ILE A 61 11.20 25.56 5.21
C ILE A 61 11.13 24.25 4.44
N ALA A 62 11.40 23.15 5.11
CA ALA A 62 11.33 21.83 4.55
C ALA A 62 9.85 21.36 4.39
N ASP A 63 9.60 20.53 3.37
CA ASP A 63 8.29 19.92 3.09
C ASP A 63 7.93 18.81 4.09
N LEU A 64 8.93 18.08 4.59
CA LEU A 64 8.77 16.97 5.52
C LEU A 64 9.67 17.13 6.76
N GLY A 65 9.25 16.56 7.88
CA GLY A 65 10.06 16.56 9.08
C GLY A 65 9.89 15.31 9.94
N PHE A 66 11.03 14.72 10.30
CA PHE A 66 11.15 13.53 11.15
C PHE A 66 12.08 13.85 12.33
N LYS A 67 11.66 14.82 13.15
CA LYS A 67 12.49 15.38 14.25
C LYS A 67 12.84 14.37 15.36
N GLU A 68 12.21 13.22 15.36
CA GLU A 68 12.48 12.12 16.30
C GLU A 68 13.65 11.23 15.84
N PHE A 69 13.99 11.25 14.55
CA PHE A 69 14.99 10.38 13.94
C PHE A 69 16.19 11.15 13.41
N ASN A 70 17.37 10.53 13.47
CA ASN A 70 18.55 11.04 12.80
C ASN A 70 18.57 10.59 11.34
N TYR A 71 19.07 11.45 10.45
CA TYR A 71 19.44 11.01 9.11
C TYR A 71 20.77 10.26 9.16
N LEU A 72 20.80 9.07 8.59
CA LEU A 72 21.96 8.21 8.50
C LEU A 72 22.41 8.08 7.04
N LYS A 73 23.72 8.20 6.80
CA LYS A 73 24.28 7.96 5.46
C LYS A 73 24.04 6.51 5.03
N ALA A 74 23.93 6.31 3.73
CA ALA A 74 23.75 4.98 3.12
C ALA A 74 25.06 4.17 3.27
N THR A 75 25.12 3.33 4.28
CA THR A 75 26.21 2.36 4.54
C THR A 75 25.61 1.02 4.89
N GLU A 76 26.39 -0.05 4.77
CA GLU A 76 25.93 -1.40 5.11
C GLU A 76 25.50 -1.52 6.58
N SER A 77 26.20 -0.85 7.51
CA SER A 77 25.86 -0.82 8.93
C SER A 77 24.54 -0.11 9.24
N ASN A 78 24.11 0.80 8.37
CA ASN A 78 22.89 1.58 8.51
C ASN A 78 21.70 0.97 7.77
N LYS A 79 21.83 -0.21 7.17
CA LYS A 79 20.71 -0.92 6.57
C LYS A 79 19.74 -1.43 7.65
N PRO A 80 18.43 -1.23 7.49
CA PRO A 80 17.41 -1.74 8.38
C PRO A 80 17.17 -3.23 8.13
N LYS A 81 18.03 -4.09 8.66
CA LYS A 81 18.07 -5.53 8.32
C LYS A 81 16.78 -6.25 8.64
N LYS A 82 16.20 -5.99 9.81
CA LYS A 82 14.95 -6.64 10.26
C LYS A 82 13.74 -6.18 9.43
N PHE A 83 13.65 -4.88 9.13
CA PHE A 83 12.62 -4.37 8.24
C PHE A 83 12.75 -4.94 6.82
N ILE A 84 13.97 -5.00 6.27
CA ILE A 84 14.23 -5.59 4.95
C ILE A 84 13.83 -7.06 4.95
N GLU A 85 14.18 -7.82 5.98
CA GLU A 85 13.76 -9.21 6.12
C GLU A 85 12.23 -9.35 6.10
N ILE A 86 11.52 -8.55 6.94
CA ILE A 86 10.04 -8.56 7.00
C ILE A 86 9.42 -8.21 5.65
N MET A 87 9.97 -7.21 4.95
CA MET A 87 9.38 -6.69 3.70
C MET A 87 9.65 -7.57 2.49
N PHE A 88 10.80 -8.26 2.44
CA PHE A 88 11.29 -8.91 1.21
C PHE A 88 11.40 -10.44 1.29
N SER A 89 11.48 -11.05 2.49
CA SER A 89 11.77 -12.48 2.61
C SER A 89 10.72 -13.39 1.99
N ASN A 90 9.48 -12.92 1.91
CA ASN A 90 8.34 -13.68 1.38
C ASN A 90 7.95 -13.26 -0.05
N VAL A 91 8.75 -12.43 -0.68
CA VAL A 91 8.49 -11.87 -2.01
C VAL A 91 9.52 -12.39 -3.00
N ARG A 92 9.11 -12.64 -4.23
CA ARG A 92 9.99 -13.07 -5.32
C ARG A 92 11.08 -12.05 -5.59
N LEU A 93 12.27 -12.52 -5.91
CA LEU A 93 13.44 -11.64 -6.10
C LEU A 93 13.24 -10.61 -7.23
N GLU A 94 12.58 -11.02 -8.31
CA GLU A 94 12.24 -10.17 -9.44
C GLU A 94 11.26 -9.04 -9.11
N GLU A 95 10.54 -9.14 -8.00
CA GLU A 95 9.59 -8.12 -7.55
C GLU A 95 10.20 -7.11 -6.55
N HIS A 96 11.42 -7.38 -6.07
CA HIS A 96 12.11 -6.46 -5.15
C HIS A 96 12.24 -5.03 -5.71
N PRO A 97 12.52 -4.81 -7.02
CA PRO A 97 12.52 -3.46 -7.60
C PRO A 97 11.15 -2.75 -7.51
N ARG A 98 10.04 -3.48 -7.62
CA ARG A 98 8.66 -2.94 -7.48
C ARG A 98 8.43 -2.40 -6.06
N ILE A 99 8.87 -3.17 -5.05
CA ILE A 99 8.78 -2.76 -3.64
C ILE A 99 9.61 -1.49 -3.41
N LYS A 100 10.86 -1.47 -3.87
CA LYS A 100 11.75 -0.30 -3.71
C LYS A 100 11.16 0.93 -4.40
N ALA A 101 10.58 0.78 -5.59
CA ALA A 101 9.89 1.86 -6.30
C ALA A 101 8.72 2.42 -5.47
N GLY A 102 7.87 1.54 -4.93
CA GLY A 102 6.75 1.93 -4.07
C GLY A 102 7.18 2.59 -2.75
N LEU A 103 8.25 2.12 -2.13
CA LEU A 103 8.81 2.73 -0.92
C LEU A 103 9.38 4.12 -1.21
N LYS A 104 10.20 4.24 -2.25
CA LYS A 104 10.80 5.51 -2.66
C LYS A 104 9.75 6.55 -3.03
N ALA A 105 8.64 6.13 -3.66
CA ALA A 105 7.55 7.00 -4.05
C ALA A 105 6.90 7.75 -2.87
N ILE A 106 6.96 7.22 -1.65
CA ILE A 106 6.47 7.89 -0.43
C ILE A 106 7.13 9.26 -0.23
N PHE A 107 8.41 9.37 -0.59
CA PHE A 107 9.18 10.60 -0.44
C PHE A 107 9.29 11.41 -1.75
N ASN A 108 8.75 10.93 -2.86
CA ASN A 108 8.82 11.66 -4.12
C ASN A 108 8.00 12.95 -4.09
N ASN A 109 8.49 13.96 -4.82
CA ASN A 109 7.78 15.22 -5.01
C ASN A 109 6.79 15.19 -6.18
N ARG A 110 6.78 14.09 -6.92
CA ARG A 110 5.84 13.84 -8.02
C ARG A 110 4.88 12.74 -7.62
N LEU A 111 3.66 12.83 -8.14
CA LEU A 111 2.67 11.79 -7.97
C LEU A 111 3.19 10.45 -8.53
N ASP A 112 3.09 9.41 -7.72
CA ASP A 112 3.08 8.05 -8.20
C ASP A 112 1.63 7.54 -8.18
N SER A 113 1.01 7.49 -9.34
CA SER A 113 -0.39 7.08 -9.48
C SER A 113 -0.63 5.58 -9.26
N ARG A 114 0.42 4.77 -9.05
CA ARG A 114 0.29 3.34 -8.83
C ARG A 114 -0.09 3.01 -7.39
N ILE A 115 -0.99 2.07 -7.23
CA ILE A 115 -1.27 1.39 -5.98
C ILE A 115 -0.39 0.15 -5.92
N SER A 116 0.50 0.04 -4.96
CA SER A 116 1.29 -1.16 -4.73
C SER A 116 0.47 -2.15 -3.90
N VAL A 117 0.09 -3.27 -4.49
CA VAL A 117 -0.78 -4.27 -3.87
C VAL A 117 0.05 -5.48 -3.46
N ILE A 118 0.12 -5.77 -2.17
CA ILE A 118 0.71 -7.01 -1.63
C ILE A 118 -0.40 -8.06 -1.58
N TYR A 119 -0.29 -9.05 -2.44
CA TYR A 119 -1.21 -10.18 -2.54
C TYR A 119 -0.62 -11.42 -1.92
N GLY A 120 -1.44 -12.23 -1.27
CA GLY A 120 -1.05 -13.52 -0.73
C GLY A 120 -2.06 -14.06 0.29
N ILE A 121 -1.89 -15.30 0.73
CA ILE A 121 -2.81 -15.95 1.68
C ILE A 121 -2.85 -15.21 3.02
N SER A 122 -3.89 -15.47 3.81
CA SER A 122 -4.02 -14.89 5.16
C SER A 122 -2.91 -15.42 6.09
N GLY A 123 -2.42 -14.57 7.01
CA GLY A 123 -1.45 -14.96 8.04
C GLY A 123 0.02 -14.94 7.60
N VAL A 124 0.36 -14.56 6.36
CA VAL A 124 1.76 -14.52 5.88
C VAL A 124 2.49 -13.19 6.16
N GLY A 125 1.92 -12.31 6.98
CA GLY A 125 2.60 -11.08 7.42
C GLY A 125 2.56 -9.91 6.43
N LYS A 126 1.64 -9.89 5.43
CA LYS A 126 1.51 -8.80 4.44
C LYS A 126 1.34 -7.41 5.04
N SER A 127 0.56 -7.29 6.10
CA SER A 127 0.23 -6.02 6.74
C SER A 127 1.35 -5.51 7.66
N THR A 128 2.20 -6.39 8.18
CA THR A 128 3.24 -6.03 9.16
C THR A 128 4.19 -4.95 8.65
N PRO A 129 4.82 -5.05 7.45
CA PRO A 129 5.70 -4.00 6.95
C PRO A 129 4.97 -2.68 6.69
N LEU A 130 3.70 -2.74 6.27
CA LEU A 130 2.89 -1.54 6.07
C LEU A 130 2.56 -0.84 7.39
N SER A 131 2.25 -1.59 8.45
CA SER A 131 2.01 -1.06 9.80
C SER A 131 3.27 -0.41 10.38
N ILE A 132 4.46 -0.98 10.14
CA ILE A 132 5.75 -0.37 10.52
C ILE A 132 5.89 0.99 9.81
N LEU A 133 5.64 1.06 8.50
CA LEU A 133 5.71 2.32 7.74
C LEU A 133 4.72 3.36 8.25
N VAL A 134 3.47 2.97 8.52
CA VAL A 134 2.46 3.88 9.09
C VAL A 134 2.94 4.47 10.42
N LYS A 135 3.49 3.63 11.29
CA LYS A 135 3.96 4.06 12.61
C LYS A 135 5.16 5.00 12.54
N ILE A 136 6.13 4.72 11.67
CA ILE A 136 7.31 5.56 11.47
C ILE A 136 6.95 6.91 10.84
N LEU A 137 6.06 6.90 9.84
CA LEU A 137 5.66 8.13 9.14
C LEU A 137 4.70 8.99 9.95
N GLY A 138 4.02 8.44 10.95
CA GLY A 138 3.16 9.14 11.87
C GLY A 138 2.15 10.07 11.18
N GLN A 139 2.29 11.38 11.39
CA GLN A 139 1.39 12.37 10.79
C GLN A 139 1.34 12.35 9.25
N TYR A 140 2.33 11.78 8.58
CA TYR A 140 2.40 11.69 7.13
C TYR A 140 1.78 10.40 6.56
N ALA A 141 1.25 9.53 7.40
CA ALA A 141 0.58 8.31 6.98
C ALA A 141 -0.89 8.26 7.42
N LEU A 142 -1.67 7.44 6.73
CA LEU A 142 -3.04 7.09 7.08
C LEU A 142 -3.28 5.63 6.74
N SER A 143 -3.81 4.85 7.69
CA SER A 143 -4.35 3.51 7.43
C SER A 143 -5.87 3.58 7.46
N VAL A 144 -6.53 2.99 6.47
CA VAL A 144 -7.98 3.10 6.28
C VAL A 144 -8.50 1.94 5.41
N GLU A 145 -9.72 1.52 5.62
CA GLU A 145 -10.40 0.57 4.75
C GLU A 145 -10.71 1.17 3.36
N LEU A 146 -10.68 0.34 2.31
CA LEU A 146 -10.91 0.79 0.94
C LEU A 146 -12.26 1.51 0.78
N ASP A 147 -13.33 0.95 1.32
CA ASP A 147 -14.68 1.50 1.22
C ASP A 147 -14.78 2.89 1.86
N GLN A 148 -14.20 3.06 3.04
CA GLN A 148 -14.13 4.37 3.70
C GLN A 148 -13.31 5.36 2.87
N PHE A 149 -12.14 4.93 2.36
CA PHE A 149 -11.28 5.77 1.53
C PHE A 149 -11.95 6.27 0.27
N LEU A 150 -12.74 5.43 -0.39
CA LEU A 150 -13.39 5.78 -1.65
C LEU A 150 -14.70 6.57 -1.47
N LYS A 151 -15.50 6.24 -0.46
CA LYS A 151 -16.87 6.73 -0.29
C LYS A 151 -16.99 7.90 0.69
N ASP A 152 -16.14 7.93 1.74
CA ASP A 152 -16.22 8.98 2.76
C ASP A 152 -15.52 10.26 2.30
N ARG A 153 -16.32 11.31 2.09
CA ARG A 153 -15.82 12.65 1.74
C ARG A 153 -14.88 13.26 2.79
N PHE A 154 -15.06 12.91 4.07
CA PHE A 154 -14.22 13.44 5.15
C PHE A 154 -12.87 12.74 5.24
N ILE A 155 -12.77 11.48 4.83
CA ILE A 155 -11.48 10.79 4.72
C ILE A 155 -10.58 11.49 3.70
N LYS A 156 -11.15 11.97 2.58
CA LYS A 156 -10.39 12.74 1.58
C LYS A 156 -9.77 14.02 2.16
N ALA A 157 -10.40 14.65 3.15
CA ALA A 157 -9.80 15.77 3.86
C ALA A 157 -8.63 15.36 4.77
N LYS A 158 -8.67 14.16 5.37
CA LYS A 158 -7.60 13.64 6.24
C LYS A 158 -6.32 13.30 5.48
N ILE A 159 -6.39 13.11 4.16
CA ILE A 159 -5.20 12.79 3.34
C ILE A 159 -4.40 14.03 2.92
N ILE A 160 -4.91 15.24 3.19
CA ILE A 160 -4.15 16.48 2.94
C ILE A 160 -2.86 16.45 3.76
N GLY A 161 -1.71 16.63 3.09
CA GLY A 161 -0.39 16.58 3.71
C GLY A 161 0.14 15.17 4.02
N LYS A 162 -0.62 14.11 3.70
CA LYS A 162 -0.12 12.74 3.80
C LYS A 162 0.80 12.39 2.64
N ARG A 163 1.67 11.41 2.89
CA ARG A 163 2.60 10.83 1.92
C ARG A 163 2.30 9.36 1.67
N LEU A 164 1.73 8.68 2.66
CA LEU A 164 1.37 7.28 2.58
C LEU A 164 -0.10 7.09 2.97
N VAL A 165 -0.83 6.35 2.14
CA VAL A 165 -2.11 5.76 2.50
C VAL A 165 -1.99 4.26 2.39
N VAL A 166 -2.35 3.55 3.46
CA VAL A 166 -2.40 2.09 3.49
C VAL A 166 -3.86 1.66 3.48
N LEU A 167 -4.23 0.87 2.48
CA LEU A 167 -5.53 0.24 2.37
C LEU A 167 -5.41 -1.19 2.90
N GLU A 168 -6.00 -1.41 4.07
CA GLU A 168 -5.98 -2.72 4.71
C GLU A 168 -7.06 -3.62 4.11
N ASP A 169 -6.76 -4.90 3.99
CA ASP A 169 -7.68 -5.97 3.61
C ASP A 169 -8.60 -5.62 2.42
N LEU A 170 -8.00 -5.53 1.23
CA LEU A 170 -8.76 -5.31 0.01
C LEU A 170 -9.91 -6.33 -0.10
N PRO A 171 -11.17 -5.88 -0.21
CA PRO A 171 -12.29 -6.78 -0.37
C PRO A 171 -12.21 -7.52 -1.71
N LYS A 172 -12.74 -8.75 -1.75
CA LYS A 172 -12.74 -9.60 -2.95
C LYS A 172 -13.38 -8.93 -4.17
N ASP A 173 -14.47 -8.20 -3.98
CA ASP A 173 -15.32 -7.65 -5.02
C ASP A 173 -15.42 -6.12 -5.00
N TRP A 174 -14.29 -5.42 -4.90
CA TRP A 174 -14.34 -3.97 -5.02
C TRP A 174 -14.57 -3.52 -6.47
N LYS A 175 -15.45 -2.53 -6.66
CA LYS A 175 -15.98 -2.15 -7.99
C LYS A 175 -15.82 -0.68 -8.34
N ASP A 176 -15.36 0.14 -7.39
CA ASP A 176 -15.33 1.60 -7.56
C ASP A 176 -14.08 2.10 -8.32
N PHE A 177 -13.82 1.53 -9.50
CA PHE A 177 -12.65 1.89 -10.33
C PHE A 177 -12.61 3.37 -10.72
N ALA A 178 -13.78 4.00 -10.90
CA ALA A 178 -13.86 5.43 -11.17
C ALA A 178 -13.32 6.27 -9.99
N GLN A 179 -13.62 5.88 -8.76
CA GLN A 179 -13.09 6.55 -7.56
C GLN A 179 -11.58 6.32 -7.41
N ILE A 180 -11.10 5.12 -7.73
CA ILE A 180 -9.66 4.83 -7.74
C ILE A 180 -8.93 5.75 -8.73
N LYS A 181 -9.47 5.94 -9.93
CA LYS A 181 -8.91 6.89 -10.90
C LYS A 181 -8.85 8.32 -10.34
N THR A 182 -9.86 8.71 -9.57
CA THR A 182 -9.91 10.04 -8.95
C THR A 182 -8.85 10.19 -7.86
N VAL A 183 -8.72 9.24 -6.94
CA VAL A 183 -7.75 9.33 -5.82
C VAL A 183 -6.30 9.08 -6.23
N THR A 184 -6.08 8.48 -7.40
CA THR A 184 -4.76 8.32 -8.02
C THR A 184 -4.45 9.39 -9.07
N GLY A 185 -5.31 10.39 -9.25
CA GLY A 185 -5.12 11.53 -10.16
C GLY A 185 -4.20 12.60 -9.57
N GLU A 186 -3.77 13.55 -10.42
CA GLU A 186 -2.81 14.60 -10.05
C GLU A 186 -3.31 15.56 -8.97
N ALA A 187 -4.61 15.78 -8.91
CA ALA A 187 -5.23 16.65 -7.92
C ALA A 187 -6.46 15.98 -7.31
N ILE A 188 -6.59 16.12 -6.01
CA ILE A 188 -7.73 15.61 -5.25
C ILE A 188 -8.61 16.79 -4.81
N LYS A 189 -9.91 16.69 -5.09
CA LYS A 189 -10.92 17.61 -4.57
C LYS A 189 -11.57 17.01 -3.34
N THR A 190 -11.66 17.78 -2.27
CA THR A 190 -12.31 17.36 -1.03
C THR A 190 -13.07 18.49 -0.37
N GLU A 191 -14.08 18.16 0.41
CA GLU A 191 -14.81 19.08 1.28
C GLU A 191 -14.19 19.08 2.68
N ARG A 192 -13.94 20.23 3.26
CA ARG A 192 -13.33 20.39 4.60
C ARG A 192 -14.33 20.32 5.77
N GLY A 193 -15.55 19.90 5.54
CA GLY A 193 -16.58 19.80 6.58
C GLY A 193 -17.81 20.69 6.29
N PHE A 194 -18.72 20.78 7.24
CA PHE A 194 -19.96 21.54 7.09
C PHE A 194 -19.67 23.02 6.78
N LEU A 195 -20.21 23.52 5.67
CA LEU A 195 -20.13 24.94 5.26
C LEU A 195 -18.77 25.45 4.75
N GLN A 196 -17.79 24.60 4.48
CA GLN A 196 -16.54 25.04 3.87
C GLN A 196 -16.49 24.69 2.38
N ASP A 197 -15.88 25.58 1.59
CA ASP A 197 -15.68 25.37 0.16
C ASP A 197 -14.81 24.14 -0.10
N SER A 198 -15.02 23.52 -1.26
CA SER A 198 -14.17 22.40 -1.69
C SER A 198 -12.74 22.88 -1.88
N VAL A 199 -11.79 22.12 -1.33
CA VAL A 199 -10.37 22.40 -1.49
C VAL A 199 -9.78 21.40 -2.49
N GLN A 200 -9.04 21.94 -3.44
CA GLN A 200 -8.23 21.14 -4.36
C GLN A 200 -6.77 21.22 -3.94
N PHE A 201 -6.09 20.09 -3.86
CA PHE A 201 -4.66 20.04 -3.53
C PHE A 201 -3.92 19.09 -4.46
N GLU A 202 -2.60 19.35 -4.63
CA GLU A 202 -1.70 18.48 -5.38
C GLU A 202 -1.57 17.12 -4.70
N ASN A 203 -1.82 16.05 -5.45
CA ASN A 203 -1.72 14.70 -4.92
C ASN A 203 -0.25 14.23 -4.91
N LYS A 204 0.26 13.92 -3.74
CA LYS A 204 1.62 13.37 -3.52
C LYS A 204 1.59 12.06 -2.75
N ILE A 205 0.42 11.44 -2.68
CA ILE A 205 0.20 10.27 -1.85
C ILE A 205 0.66 9.02 -2.59
N LYS A 206 1.48 8.22 -1.95
CA LYS A 206 1.70 6.84 -2.35
C LYS A 206 0.67 5.95 -1.67
N ILE A 207 -0.03 5.14 -2.45
CA ILE A 207 -1.01 4.18 -1.94
C ILE A 207 -0.38 2.79 -1.93
N TRP A 208 -0.43 2.14 -0.77
CA TRP A 208 -0.14 0.72 -0.60
C TRP A 208 -1.40 0.00 -0.16
N ALA A 209 -1.56 -1.23 -0.59
CA ALA A 209 -2.68 -2.06 -0.21
C ALA A 209 -2.22 -3.48 0.08
N SER A 210 -2.96 -4.19 0.93
CA SER A 210 -2.79 -5.63 1.14
C SER A 210 -4.11 -6.35 0.92
N GLY A 211 -4.08 -7.56 0.37
CA GLY A 211 -5.29 -8.34 0.14
C GLY A 211 -5.01 -9.82 -0.02
N ASN A 212 -6.03 -10.62 0.29
CA ASN A 212 -6.02 -12.07 0.09
C ASN A 212 -6.63 -12.45 -1.26
N TYR A 213 -7.32 -11.50 -1.89
CA TYR A 213 -8.01 -11.68 -3.16
C TYR A 213 -7.74 -10.51 -4.08
N LEU A 214 -7.77 -10.75 -5.39
CA LEU A 214 -7.75 -9.70 -6.39
C LEU A 214 -9.10 -9.66 -7.10
N THR A 215 -9.68 -8.47 -7.22
CA THR A 215 -10.95 -8.31 -7.92
C THR A 215 -10.77 -8.41 -9.43
N LYS A 216 -11.77 -8.94 -10.12
CA LYS A 216 -11.80 -8.94 -11.58
C LYS A 216 -12.06 -7.54 -12.11
N ILE A 217 -11.16 -7.02 -12.93
CA ILE A 217 -11.27 -5.69 -13.52
C ILE A 217 -12.13 -5.78 -14.81
N PRO A 218 -13.19 -4.96 -14.92
CA PRO A 218 -14.02 -4.92 -16.13
C PRO A 218 -13.24 -4.52 -17.38
N GLU A 219 -13.60 -5.04 -18.55
CA GLU A 219 -12.85 -4.84 -19.80
C GLU A 219 -12.56 -3.35 -20.10
N HIS A 220 -13.58 -2.49 -19.94
CA HIS A 220 -13.46 -1.05 -20.18
C HIS A 220 -12.55 -0.30 -19.19
N GLU A 221 -12.20 -0.91 -18.05
CA GLU A 221 -11.30 -0.33 -17.04
C GLU A 221 -9.86 -0.85 -17.13
N LYS A 222 -9.64 -2.00 -17.79
CA LYS A 222 -8.35 -2.70 -17.82
C LYS A 222 -7.17 -1.82 -18.21
N ASN A 223 -7.27 -1.10 -19.34
CA ASN A 223 -6.19 -0.24 -19.79
C ASN A 223 -5.81 0.83 -18.75
N ALA A 224 -6.81 1.48 -18.15
CA ALA A 224 -6.58 2.53 -17.18
C ALA A 224 -5.96 1.99 -15.88
N MET A 225 -6.34 0.79 -15.46
CA MET A 225 -5.87 0.18 -14.21
C MET A 225 -4.48 -0.42 -14.37
N TYR A 226 -4.27 -1.28 -15.37
CA TYR A 226 -3.00 -1.98 -15.52
C TYR A 226 -1.86 -1.10 -16.02
N SER A 227 -2.13 -0.12 -16.91
CA SER A 227 -1.05 0.70 -17.46
C SER A 227 -0.48 1.73 -16.49
N ARG A 228 -1.26 2.21 -15.51
CA ARG A 228 -0.87 3.37 -14.71
C ARG A 228 -1.18 3.30 -13.22
N ARG A 229 -2.05 2.36 -12.77
CA ARG A 229 -2.62 2.43 -11.42
C ARG A 229 -2.36 1.24 -10.53
N LEU A 230 -1.88 0.14 -11.06
CA LEU A 230 -1.62 -1.05 -10.27
C LEU A 230 -0.17 -1.48 -10.40
N SER A 231 0.37 -1.99 -9.33
CA SER A 231 1.61 -2.74 -9.25
C SER A 231 1.38 -3.89 -8.28
N LEU A 232 1.69 -5.11 -8.69
CA LEU A 232 1.41 -6.31 -7.94
C LEU A 232 2.69 -6.87 -7.31
N ILE A 233 2.59 -7.28 -6.07
CA ILE A 233 3.67 -7.90 -5.29
C ILE A 233 3.12 -9.17 -4.68
N HIS A 234 3.71 -10.32 -5.04
CA HIS A 234 3.30 -11.61 -4.51
C HIS A 234 4.04 -11.93 -3.21
N ASN A 235 3.27 -12.21 -2.19
CA ASN A 235 3.79 -12.75 -0.94
C ASN A 235 3.50 -14.26 -0.94
N ASP A 236 4.46 -15.03 -1.44
CA ASP A 236 4.30 -16.45 -1.79
C ASP A 236 4.54 -17.43 -0.63
N LYS A 237 4.97 -16.96 0.54
CA LYS A 237 5.37 -17.88 1.59
C LYS A 237 4.24 -18.44 2.42
N THR A 238 4.33 -19.74 2.60
CA THR A 238 3.64 -20.56 3.60
C THR A 238 4.34 -20.55 4.98
N ALA A 239 5.23 -19.59 5.25
CA ALA A 239 5.93 -19.54 6.54
C ALA A 239 4.92 -19.39 7.68
N GLN A 240 4.95 -20.33 8.62
CA GLN A 240 4.22 -20.20 9.87
C GLN A 240 4.68 -18.90 10.54
N TYR A 241 3.82 -17.89 10.50
CA TYR A 241 4.04 -16.64 11.18
C TYR A 241 3.88 -16.89 12.68
N VAL A 242 4.97 -16.78 13.41
CA VAL A 242 4.92 -16.75 14.86
C VAL A 242 4.44 -15.35 15.26
N GLU A 243 3.25 -15.26 15.82
CA GLU A 243 2.67 -14.01 16.25
C GLU A 243 3.57 -13.37 17.32
N ASN A 244 4.14 -12.22 17.00
CA ASN A 244 4.90 -11.39 17.94
C ASN A 244 4.21 -10.01 18.08
N PRO A 245 3.33 -9.82 19.06
CA PRO A 245 2.59 -8.57 19.23
C PRO A 245 3.47 -7.32 19.39
N GLY A 246 4.71 -7.49 19.88
CA GLY A 246 5.68 -6.40 20.06
C GLY A 246 6.56 -6.09 18.86
N LEU A 247 6.50 -6.88 17.79
CA LEU A 247 7.42 -6.80 16.65
C LEU A 247 7.47 -5.41 16.00
N ILE A 248 6.30 -4.81 15.76
CA ILE A 248 6.21 -3.49 15.12
C ILE A 248 6.89 -2.45 15.99
N ASP A 249 6.63 -2.43 17.31
CA ASP A 249 7.22 -1.47 18.24
C ASP A 249 8.73 -1.65 18.36
N GLU A 250 9.18 -2.88 18.41
CA GLU A 250 10.60 -3.23 18.45
C GLU A 250 11.31 -2.71 17.19
N VAL A 251 10.79 -3.02 15.99
CA VAL A 251 11.41 -2.59 14.73
C VAL A 251 11.42 -1.06 14.60
N VAL A 252 10.33 -0.40 14.97
CA VAL A 252 10.27 1.08 14.92
C VAL A 252 11.27 1.70 15.88
N ARG A 253 11.40 1.18 17.11
CA ARG A 253 12.36 1.67 18.11
C ARG A 253 13.80 1.45 17.67
N ASP A 254 14.12 0.25 17.14
CA ASP A 254 15.51 -0.17 16.91
C ASP A 254 16.02 0.19 15.50
N GLU A 255 15.11 0.33 14.53
CA GLU A 255 15.47 0.58 13.14
C GLU A 255 14.77 1.79 12.51
N GLY A 256 13.90 2.53 13.20
CA GLY A 256 13.10 3.60 12.62
C GLY A 256 13.91 4.64 11.83
N GLU A 257 15.00 5.15 12.40
CA GLU A 257 15.88 6.11 11.72
C GLU A 257 16.63 5.47 10.52
N LYS A 258 16.98 4.19 10.60
CA LYS A 258 17.60 3.44 9.50
C LYS A 258 16.62 3.24 8.36
N ILE A 259 15.35 2.92 8.66
CA ILE A 259 14.30 2.69 7.66
C ILE A 259 14.05 3.95 6.85
N ILE A 260 13.79 5.09 7.50
CA ILE A 260 13.56 6.35 6.79
C ILE A 260 14.78 6.73 5.95
N SER A 261 15.96 6.70 6.56
CA SER A 261 17.21 7.05 5.88
C SER A 261 17.48 6.15 4.69
N TRP A 262 17.26 4.84 4.83
CA TRP A 262 17.43 3.87 3.75
C TRP A 262 16.47 4.13 2.59
N ILE A 263 15.17 4.34 2.86
CA ILE A 263 14.17 4.61 1.82
C ILE A 263 14.51 5.89 1.05
N VAL A 264 14.86 6.98 1.76
CA VAL A 264 15.24 8.26 1.14
C VAL A 264 16.47 8.12 0.24
N ASN A 265 17.41 7.23 0.61
CA ASN A 265 18.65 6.99 -0.13
C ASN A 265 18.54 5.89 -1.21
N LEU A 266 17.37 5.25 -1.41
CA LEU A 266 17.23 4.22 -2.45
C LEU A 266 17.68 4.75 -3.82
N PRO A 267 18.59 4.03 -4.52
CA PRO A 267 19.03 4.42 -5.86
C PRO A 267 17.87 4.32 -6.86
N GLU A 268 17.83 5.21 -7.87
CA GLU A 268 16.80 5.18 -8.92
C GLU A 268 16.86 3.89 -9.74
N GLU A 269 18.06 3.42 -10.03
CA GLU A 269 18.32 2.21 -10.80
C GLU A 269 17.80 0.92 -10.14
N GLU A 270 17.61 0.93 -8.83
CA GLU A 270 17.04 -0.19 -8.07
C GLU A 270 15.51 -0.11 -7.92
N CYS A 271 14.90 1.00 -8.37
CA CYS A 271 13.49 1.31 -8.18
C CYS A 271 12.76 1.23 -9.52
N GLN A 272 12.17 0.09 -9.84
CA GLN A 272 11.53 -0.13 -11.13
C GLN A 272 10.20 -0.85 -10.97
N TYR A 273 9.17 -0.32 -11.62
CA TYR A 273 7.89 -1.01 -11.74
C TYR A 273 7.89 -1.94 -12.95
N GLU A 274 7.06 -2.95 -12.88
CA GLU A 274 6.74 -3.82 -13.98
C GLU A 274 6.01 -3.08 -15.12
N ASP A 275 6.07 -3.61 -16.32
CA ASP A 275 5.28 -3.11 -17.44
C ASP A 275 3.79 -3.50 -17.33
N SER A 276 2.94 -2.83 -18.09
CA SER A 276 1.49 -3.02 -18.03
C SER A 276 1.02 -4.40 -18.49
N PHE A 277 1.78 -5.06 -19.35
CA PHE A 277 1.45 -6.40 -19.80
C PHE A 277 1.69 -7.43 -18.69
N THR A 278 2.80 -7.31 -17.99
CA THR A 278 3.14 -8.15 -16.83
C THR A 278 2.09 -7.98 -15.73
N VAL A 279 1.77 -6.74 -15.33
CA VAL A 279 0.70 -6.48 -14.33
C VAL A 279 -0.62 -7.12 -14.72
N ARG A 280 -1.02 -6.94 -15.98
CA ARG A 280 -2.26 -7.49 -16.49
C ARG A 280 -2.27 -9.00 -16.42
N THR A 281 -1.22 -9.64 -16.91
CA THR A 281 -1.12 -11.11 -16.98
C THR A 281 -1.15 -11.72 -15.59
N GLU A 282 -0.35 -11.20 -14.67
CA GLU A 282 -0.29 -11.67 -13.29
C GLU A 282 -1.63 -11.46 -12.56
N TRP A 283 -2.20 -10.26 -12.68
CA TRP A 283 -3.47 -9.93 -12.01
C TRP A 283 -4.65 -10.76 -12.53
N GLU A 284 -4.79 -10.90 -13.85
CA GLU A 284 -5.89 -11.65 -14.46
C GLU A 284 -5.78 -13.15 -14.17
N ALA A 285 -4.56 -13.68 -14.07
CA ALA A 285 -4.36 -15.07 -13.67
C ALA A 285 -4.88 -15.33 -12.26
N ILE A 286 -4.60 -14.44 -11.31
CA ILE A 286 -5.03 -14.58 -9.91
C ILE A 286 -6.54 -14.27 -9.75
N ALA A 287 -7.04 -13.23 -10.40
CA ALA A 287 -8.46 -12.82 -10.32
C ALA A 287 -9.40 -13.72 -11.12
N SER A 288 -8.94 -14.89 -11.55
CA SER A 288 -9.73 -15.84 -12.34
C SER A 288 -10.63 -16.72 -11.45
N PRO A 289 -11.76 -17.21 -11.96
CA PRO A 289 -12.61 -18.16 -11.23
C PRO A 289 -11.86 -19.45 -10.86
N GLU A 290 -10.87 -19.83 -11.64
CA GLU A 290 -10.01 -20.99 -11.42
C GLU A 290 -9.19 -20.82 -10.15
N MET A 291 -8.61 -19.66 -10.00
CA MET A 291 -7.81 -19.31 -8.84
C MET A 291 -8.63 -19.26 -7.57
N GLU A 292 -9.79 -18.58 -7.64
CA GLU A 292 -10.75 -18.57 -6.54
C GLU A 292 -11.11 -19.99 -6.09
N TYR A 293 -11.39 -20.88 -7.03
CA TYR A 293 -11.71 -22.25 -6.72
C TYR A 293 -10.55 -23.01 -6.07
N LEU A 294 -9.32 -22.80 -6.57
CA LEU A 294 -8.13 -23.41 -6.00
C LEU A 294 -7.88 -22.93 -4.57
N GLU A 295 -7.90 -21.62 -4.33
CA GLU A 295 -7.71 -21.05 -3.00
C GLU A 295 -8.77 -21.48 -1.99
N GLU A 296 -10.01 -21.65 -2.42
CA GLU A 296 -11.09 -22.09 -1.55
C GLU A 296 -10.97 -23.54 -1.10
N ASN A 297 -10.41 -24.41 -1.94
CA ASN A 297 -10.53 -25.86 -1.75
C ASN A 297 -9.19 -26.59 -1.56
N TYR A 298 -8.07 -25.97 -1.94
CA TYR A 298 -6.75 -26.59 -1.91
C TYR A 298 -5.74 -25.70 -1.21
N GLU A 299 -4.65 -26.30 -0.76
CA GLU A 299 -3.50 -25.62 -0.17
C GLU A 299 -2.19 -26.25 -0.67
N ILE A 300 -1.13 -25.44 -0.70
CA ILE A 300 0.21 -25.90 -1.04
C ILE A 300 0.76 -26.65 0.18
N THR A 301 1.35 -27.82 -0.06
CA THR A 301 2.03 -28.61 0.96
C THR A 301 3.50 -28.81 0.61
N GLU A 302 4.35 -28.94 1.62
CA GLU A 302 5.75 -29.34 1.44
C GLU A 302 5.89 -30.83 1.12
N GLU A 303 4.85 -31.64 1.34
CA GLU A 303 4.83 -33.07 1.03
C GLU A 303 4.66 -33.29 -0.48
N ILE A 304 5.76 -33.57 -1.17
CA ILE A 304 5.81 -33.81 -2.63
C ILE A 304 5.10 -35.10 -3.04
N ASP A 305 4.84 -36.01 -2.09
CA ASP A 305 4.22 -37.32 -2.36
C ASP A 305 2.69 -37.27 -2.57
N LYS A 306 2.04 -36.21 -2.19
CA LYS A 306 0.62 -36.00 -2.48
C LYS A 306 0.46 -35.51 -3.92
N LYS A 307 -0.03 -36.38 -4.79
CA LYS A 307 -0.18 -36.13 -6.23
C LYS A 307 -1.63 -36.12 -6.61
N ILE A 308 -2.08 -35.02 -7.23
CA ILE A 308 -3.43 -34.90 -7.81
C ILE A 308 -3.31 -34.64 -9.31
N PRO A 309 -3.98 -35.43 -10.18
CA PRO A 309 -4.03 -35.12 -11.60
C PRO A 309 -4.76 -33.81 -11.88
N VAL A 310 -4.21 -32.96 -12.75
CA VAL A 310 -4.86 -31.69 -13.17
C VAL A 310 -6.27 -31.97 -13.72
N TYR A 311 -6.46 -33.09 -14.40
CA TYR A 311 -7.78 -33.49 -14.91
C TYR A 311 -8.84 -33.59 -13.79
N SER A 312 -8.47 -34.10 -12.62
CA SER A 312 -9.40 -34.21 -11.49
C SER A 312 -9.82 -32.81 -10.99
N LEU A 313 -8.89 -31.85 -10.96
CA LEU A 313 -9.22 -30.46 -10.60
C LEU A 313 -10.13 -29.81 -11.64
N VAL A 314 -9.83 -30.00 -12.92
CA VAL A 314 -10.68 -29.50 -14.03
C VAL A 314 -12.11 -30.04 -13.95
N LYS A 315 -12.24 -31.37 -13.67
CA LYS A 315 -13.56 -31.98 -13.48
C LYS A 315 -14.28 -31.36 -12.27
N ASN A 316 -13.64 -31.32 -11.13
CA ASN A 316 -14.21 -30.77 -9.90
C ASN A 316 -14.59 -29.29 -10.05
N PHE A 317 -13.75 -28.49 -10.74
CA PHE A 317 -14.04 -27.11 -11.06
C PHE A 317 -15.30 -26.97 -11.92
N ARG A 318 -15.40 -27.73 -13.02
CA ARG A 318 -16.56 -27.71 -13.91
C ARG A 318 -17.85 -28.07 -13.16
N ASP A 319 -17.77 -29.07 -12.27
CA ASP A 319 -18.92 -29.51 -11.49
C ASP A 319 -19.34 -28.45 -10.44
N ALA A 320 -18.40 -27.78 -9.81
CA ALA A 320 -18.64 -26.79 -8.76
C ALA A 320 -19.07 -25.42 -9.30
N LYS A 321 -18.34 -24.89 -10.28
CA LYS A 321 -18.57 -23.52 -10.81
C LYS A 321 -19.49 -23.49 -12.03
N LYS A 322 -19.80 -24.65 -12.64
CA LYS A 322 -20.60 -24.77 -13.90
C LYS A 322 -20.02 -23.97 -15.07
N LEU A 323 -18.70 -23.79 -15.08
CA LEU A 323 -17.96 -23.06 -16.12
C LEU A 323 -17.09 -24.01 -16.95
N PRO A 324 -16.86 -23.73 -18.25
CA PRO A 324 -15.92 -24.50 -19.06
C PRO A 324 -14.49 -24.25 -18.55
N MET A 325 -13.68 -25.28 -18.57
CA MET A 325 -12.26 -25.25 -18.18
C MET A 325 -11.48 -26.26 -19.00
N ASP A 326 -10.29 -25.93 -19.45
CA ASP A 326 -9.37 -26.86 -20.08
C ASP A 326 -8.14 -27.14 -19.21
N LEU A 327 -7.39 -28.20 -19.52
CA LEU A 327 -6.23 -28.63 -18.76
C LEU A 327 -5.10 -27.61 -18.77
N LYS A 328 -4.89 -26.92 -19.88
CA LYS A 328 -3.82 -25.94 -20.05
C LYS A 328 -4.08 -24.69 -19.18
N THR A 329 -5.31 -24.18 -19.24
CA THR A 329 -5.73 -23.02 -18.43
C THR A 329 -5.61 -23.32 -16.93
N MET A 330 -6.08 -24.47 -16.48
CA MET A 330 -5.93 -24.89 -15.08
C MET A 330 -4.46 -25.11 -14.70
N GLY A 331 -3.65 -25.70 -15.59
CA GLY A 331 -2.21 -25.88 -15.37
C GLY A 331 -1.49 -24.57 -15.19
N ASN A 332 -1.74 -23.59 -16.05
CA ASN A 332 -1.14 -22.26 -15.96
C ASN A 332 -1.57 -21.53 -14.67
N ALA A 333 -2.84 -21.65 -14.28
CA ALA A 333 -3.33 -21.08 -13.02
C ALA A 333 -2.62 -21.67 -11.81
N LEU A 334 -2.42 -22.99 -11.79
CA LEU A 334 -1.69 -23.70 -10.73
C LEU A 334 -0.23 -23.24 -10.63
N GLU A 335 0.47 -23.15 -11.76
CA GLU A 335 1.88 -22.72 -11.79
C GLU A 335 2.03 -21.26 -11.35
N SER A 336 1.09 -20.39 -11.69
CA SER A 336 1.13 -18.97 -11.32
C SER A 336 1.08 -18.72 -9.80
N VAL A 337 0.58 -19.66 -9.03
CA VAL A 337 0.51 -19.57 -7.55
C VAL A 337 1.48 -20.51 -6.82
N GLY A 338 2.42 -21.11 -7.54
CA GLY A 338 3.50 -21.90 -6.93
C GLY A 338 3.20 -23.39 -6.79
N TYR A 339 2.13 -23.92 -7.39
CA TYR A 339 1.97 -25.37 -7.49
C TYR A 339 2.95 -25.96 -8.52
N ILE A 340 3.56 -27.09 -8.16
CA ILE A 340 4.47 -27.79 -9.05
C ILE A 340 3.66 -28.72 -9.97
N VAL A 341 3.52 -28.34 -11.24
CA VAL A 341 2.84 -29.14 -12.26
C VAL A 341 3.86 -29.85 -13.15
N HIS A 342 3.80 -31.17 -13.21
CA HIS A 342 4.68 -31.97 -14.04
C HIS A 342 3.90 -33.10 -14.73
N TYR A 343 3.90 -33.13 -16.06
CA TYR A 343 3.09 -34.06 -16.86
C TYR A 343 1.61 -34.12 -16.44
N ASN A 344 0.98 -32.93 -16.25
CA ASN A 344 -0.40 -32.82 -15.79
C ASN A 344 -0.67 -33.46 -14.40
N ILE A 345 0.33 -33.57 -13.57
CA ILE A 345 0.22 -34.02 -12.18
C ILE A 345 0.75 -32.89 -11.28
N ILE A 346 -0.01 -32.54 -10.27
CA ILE A 346 0.38 -31.57 -9.26
C ILE A 346 1.02 -32.34 -8.11
N LYS A 347 2.19 -31.89 -7.66
CA LYS A 347 3.02 -32.64 -6.69
C LYS A 347 2.94 -32.11 -5.27
N ASN A 348 2.50 -30.87 -5.07
CA ASN A 348 2.52 -30.18 -3.78
C ASN A 348 1.14 -29.61 -3.39
N ILE A 349 0.10 -30.40 -3.60
CA ILE A 349 -1.28 -29.98 -3.37
C ILE A 349 -1.96 -30.83 -2.30
N GLN A 350 -2.70 -30.19 -1.40
CA GLN A 350 -3.54 -30.83 -0.40
C GLN A 350 -4.96 -30.27 -0.45
N ILE A 351 -5.96 -31.13 -0.25
CA ILE A 351 -7.37 -30.72 -0.17
C ILE A 351 -7.61 -30.17 1.24
N LYS A 352 -8.21 -28.98 1.35
CA LYS A 352 -8.58 -28.41 2.64
C LYS A 352 -9.66 -29.24 3.33
N GLU A 353 -9.56 -29.43 4.63
CA GLU A 353 -10.53 -30.25 5.44
C GLU A 353 -11.99 -29.82 5.22
N LYS A 354 -12.24 -28.51 5.13
CA LYS A 354 -13.59 -27.98 4.88
C LYS A 354 -14.21 -28.44 3.57
N PHE A 355 -13.37 -28.81 2.57
CA PHE A 355 -13.82 -29.32 1.27
C PHE A 355 -14.02 -30.84 1.31
N LEU A 356 -13.24 -31.57 2.07
CA LEU A 356 -13.47 -33.01 2.29
C LEU A 356 -14.84 -33.27 2.88
N ASN A 357 -15.29 -32.41 3.83
CA ASN A 357 -16.63 -32.48 4.42
C ASN A 357 -17.78 -32.15 3.46
N LYS A 358 -17.51 -31.55 2.31
CA LYS A 358 -18.51 -31.29 1.25
C LYS A 358 -18.59 -32.40 0.21
N LEU A 359 -17.56 -33.27 0.14
CA LEU A 359 -17.48 -34.39 -0.80
C LEU A 359 -18.00 -35.71 -0.16
N ALA A 360 -18.07 -35.78 1.18
CA ALA A 360 -18.72 -36.83 1.95
C ALA A 360 -20.22 -36.57 2.10
#